data_37c5cf9c66a8fe649e883f206dab264b
#
_entry.id   37c5cf9c66a8fe649e883f206dab264b
#
_cell.length_a   1.000
_cell.length_b   1.000
_cell.length_c   1.000
_cell.angle_alpha   90.00
_cell.angle_beta   90.00
_cell.angle_gamma   90.00
#
_symmetry.space_group_name_H-M   'P 1'
#
loop_
_entity.id
_entity.type
_entity.pdbx_description
1 polymer ?
#
loop_
_entity_poly.entity_id
_entity_poly.type
_entity_poly.pdbx_seq_one_letter_code
_entity_poly.pdbx_strand_id
1 'polypeptide(L)'
;NLPDVIARCQPPHLAALENIIQREQQAHAAHDGPAAIRHSADFHIQLQAISGNPVLTEMVTRLSQRSSLVIAAWGAPWRQGCRCDDHQQLVGLLRDNALQPLSEALMHHFDHIVASLCFERDGVSLPDFSRLFAGHKES
;
A
#
# COMPACT_ATOMS: atom_id res chain seq x y z
N ASN A 1 -8.26 -14.34 4.39
CA ASN A 1 -6.98 -14.13 5.02
C ASN A 1 -7.00 -13.14 6.19
N LEU A 2 -7.83 -12.12 6.16
CA LEU A 2 -8.02 -11.23 7.31
C LEU A 2 -8.42 -11.96 8.59
N PRO A 3 -9.27 -13.01 8.58
CA PRO A 3 -9.55 -13.78 9.78
C PRO A 3 -8.30 -14.34 10.44
N ASP A 4 -7.33 -14.80 9.65
CA ASP A 4 -6.06 -15.32 10.17
C ASP A 4 -5.22 -14.21 10.79
N VAL A 5 -5.19 -13.04 10.17
CA VAL A 5 -4.49 -11.87 10.70
C VAL A 5 -5.06 -11.48 12.06
N ILE A 6 -6.39 -11.37 12.17
CA ILE A 6 -7.06 -11.03 13.42
C ILE A 6 -6.78 -12.07 14.49
N ALA A 7 -6.90 -13.36 14.15
CA ALA A 7 -6.71 -14.46 15.10
C ALA A 7 -5.28 -14.54 15.63
N ARG A 8 -4.28 -14.15 14.84
CA ARG A 8 -2.86 -14.25 15.18
C ARG A 8 -2.23 -12.96 15.67
N CYS A 9 -2.97 -11.85 15.63
CA CYS A 9 -2.46 -10.56 16.03
C CYS A 9 -2.23 -10.51 17.54
N GLN A 10 -1.01 -10.19 17.92
CA GLN A 10 -0.58 -10.05 19.31
C GLN A 10 -0.09 -8.62 19.56
N PRO A 11 0.00 -8.16 20.82
CA PRO A 11 0.49 -6.80 21.12
C PRO A 11 1.82 -6.43 20.44
N PRO A 12 2.83 -7.30 20.34
CA PRO A 12 4.05 -6.97 19.61
C PRO A 12 3.81 -6.67 18.11
N HIS A 13 2.84 -7.32 17.49
CA HIS A 13 2.49 -7.04 16.09
C HIS A 13 1.91 -5.65 15.93
N LEU A 14 1.02 -5.26 16.84
CA LEU A 14 0.44 -3.90 16.84
C LEU A 14 1.51 -2.84 17.04
N ALA A 15 2.43 -3.07 17.97
CA ALA A 15 3.55 -2.16 18.23
C ALA A 15 4.44 -2.00 16.97
N ALA A 16 4.71 -3.09 16.26
CA ALA A 16 5.48 -3.05 15.02
C ALA A 16 4.79 -2.23 13.93
N LEU A 17 3.48 -2.40 13.77
CA LEU A 17 2.69 -1.63 12.81
C LEU A 17 2.66 -0.14 13.17
N GLU A 18 2.47 0.19 14.44
CA GLU A 18 2.49 1.57 14.92
C GLU A 18 3.85 2.23 14.69
N ASN A 19 4.95 1.49 14.88
CA ASN A 19 6.29 1.99 14.60
C ASN A 19 6.47 2.33 13.11
N ILE A 20 5.95 1.51 12.21
CA ILE A 20 5.99 1.78 10.77
C ILE A 20 5.19 3.05 10.46
N ILE A 21 4.01 3.23 11.06
CA ILE A 21 3.21 4.43 10.89
C ILE A 21 3.97 5.68 11.33
N GLN A 22 4.68 5.63 12.46
CA GLN A 22 5.50 6.75 12.94
C GLN A 22 6.60 7.11 11.94
N ARG A 23 7.26 6.12 11.35
CA ARG A 23 8.28 6.35 10.32
C ARG A 23 7.69 6.96 9.07
N GLU A 24 6.50 6.52 8.68
CA GLU A 24 5.76 7.09 7.55
C GLU A 24 5.42 8.56 7.82
N GLN A 25 4.93 8.88 9.02
CA GLN A 25 4.63 10.26 9.43
C GLN A 25 5.88 11.14 9.38
N GLN A 26 7.01 10.65 9.85
CA GLN A 26 8.29 11.36 9.81
C GLN A 26 8.72 11.63 8.37
N ALA A 27 8.55 10.65 7.48
CA ALA A 27 8.87 10.80 6.07
C ALA A 27 7.98 11.87 5.40
N HIS A 28 6.69 11.88 5.71
CA HIS A 28 5.78 12.92 5.21
C HIS A 28 6.16 14.30 5.73
N ALA A 29 6.49 14.43 7.02
CA ALA A 29 6.92 15.68 7.62
C ALA A 29 8.22 16.21 7.01
N ALA A 30 9.11 15.31 6.59
CA ALA A 30 10.36 15.65 5.93
C ALA A 30 10.20 15.84 4.41
N HIS A 31 8.99 15.72 3.87
CA HIS A 31 8.72 15.74 2.42
C HIS A 31 9.51 14.68 1.64
N ASP A 32 9.81 13.57 2.29
CA ASP A 32 10.51 12.43 1.68
C ASP A 32 9.50 11.44 1.10
N GLY A 33 9.02 11.72 -0.11
CA GLY A 33 8.05 10.89 -0.80
C GLY A 33 8.49 9.44 -0.98
N PRO A 34 9.70 9.17 -1.47
CA PRO A 34 10.20 7.79 -1.61
C PRO A 34 10.22 7.01 -0.30
N ALA A 35 10.64 7.62 0.81
CA ALA A 35 10.62 6.97 2.11
C ALA A 35 9.18 6.70 2.59
N ALA A 36 8.27 7.65 2.41
CA ALA A 36 6.87 7.48 2.76
C ALA A 36 6.25 6.30 2.01
N ILE A 37 6.53 6.16 0.72
CA ILE A 37 6.06 5.04 -0.11
C ILE A 37 6.62 3.72 0.40
N ARG A 38 7.93 3.66 0.75
CA ARG A 38 8.54 2.44 1.29
C ARG A 38 7.91 2.02 2.60
N HIS A 39 7.70 2.95 3.53
CA HIS A 39 7.09 2.64 4.83
C HIS A 39 5.63 2.22 4.67
N SER A 40 4.90 2.81 3.74
CA SER A 40 3.54 2.41 3.40
C SER A 40 3.50 0.96 2.91
N ALA A 41 4.40 0.59 2.00
CA ALA A 41 4.51 -0.79 1.52
C ALA A 41 4.86 -1.75 2.66
N ASP A 42 5.80 -1.38 3.52
CA ASP A 42 6.20 -2.18 4.68
C ASP A 42 5.02 -2.42 5.63
N PHE A 43 4.17 -1.42 5.82
CA PHE A 43 2.96 -1.58 6.65
C PHE A 43 2.08 -2.73 6.13
N HIS A 44 1.79 -2.74 4.84
CA HIS A 44 0.94 -3.79 4.24
C HIS A 44 1.62 -5.17 4.26
N ILE A 45 2.92 -5.22 4.06
CA ILE A 45 3.69 -6.47 4.13
C ILE A 45 3.65 -7.02 5.57
N GLN A 46 3.90 -6.18 6.57
CA GLN A 46 3.87 -6.60 7.97
C GLN A 46 2.47 -7.01 8.42
N LEU A 47 1.44 -6.28 7.99
CA LEU A 47 0.06 -6.62 8.26
C LEU A 47 -0.26 -8.02 7.72
N GLN A 48 0.14 -8.33 6.50
CA GLN A 48 -0.08 -9.65 5.89
C GLN A 48 0.75 -10.73 6.59
N ALA A 49 1.96 -10.42 7.02
CA ALA A 49 2.85 -11.39 7.68
C ALA A 49 2.26 -11.93 8.98
N ILE A 50 1.38 -11.18 9.65
CA ILE A 50 0.69 -11.63 10.87
C ILE A 50 -0.14 -12.89 10.61
N SER A 51 -0.63 -13.08 9.38
CA SER A 51 -1.40 -14.28 9.03
C SER A 51 -0.62 -15.59 9.19
N GLY A 52 0.71 -15.50 9.18
CA GLY A 52 1.58 -16.67 9.25
C GLY A 52 1.62 -17.50 7.97
N ASN A 53 1.11 -16.98 6.87
CA ASN A 53 1.12 -17.66 5.57
C ASN A 53 2.27 -17.11 4.70
N PRO A 54 3.39 -17.85 4.57
CA PRO A 54 4.57 -17.34 3.86
C PRO A 54 4.34 -17.15 2.37
N VAL A 55 3.47 -17.94 1.75
CA VAL A 55 3.15 -17.81 0.33
C VAL A 55 2.43 -16.49 0.06
N LEU A 56 1.39 -16.20 0.84
CA LEU A 56 0.65 -14.95 0.73
C LEU A 56 1.53 -13.74 1.08
N THR A 57 2.37 -13.86 2.09
CA THR A 57 3.31 -12.79 2.45
C THR A 57 4.26 -12.48 1.31
N GLU A 58 4.80 -13.50 0.64
CA GLU A 58 5.66 -13.30 -0.53
C GLU A 58 4.91 -12.61 -1.68
N MET A 59 3.69 -13.04 -1.96
CA MET A 59 2.86 -12.43 -3.00
C MET A 59 2.57 -10.97 -2.70
N VAL A 60 2.17 -10.64 -1.48
CA VAL A 60 1.89 -9.26 -1.06
C VAL A 60 3.17 -8.42 -1.11
N THR A 61 4.31 -8.97 -0.72
CA THR A 61 5.59 -8.29 -0.81
C THR A 61 5.90 -7.87 -2.25
N ARG A 62 5.76 -8.80 -3.19
CA ARG A 62 6.00 -8.51 -4.61
C ARG A 62 5.01 -7.49 -5.17
N LEU A 63 3.73 -7.63 -4.85
CA LEU A 63 2.70 -6.69 -5.29
C LEU A 63 2.91 -5.30 -4.71
N SER A 64 3.27 -5.21 -3.42
CA SER A 64 3.53 -3.93 -2.76
C SER A 64 4.74 -3.22 -3.37
N GLN A 65 5.80 -3.95 -3.69
CA GLN A 65 6.98 -3.39 -4.34
C GLN A 65 6.65 -2.87 -5.74
N ARG A 66 5.90 -3.62 -6.53
CA ARG A 66 5.46 -3.20 -7.86
C ARG A 66 4.52 -1.99 -7.79
N SER A 67 3.57 -2.00 -6.87
CA SER A 67 2.66 -0.88 -6.65
C SER A 67 3.40 0.37 -6.24
N SER A 68 4.44 0.25 -5.41
CA SER A 68 5.28 1.37 -5.00
C SER A 68 5.97 2.03 -6.19
N LEU A 69 6.43 1.25 -7.15
CA LEU A 69 7.01 1.77 -8.39
C LEU A 69 5.99 2.54 -9.22
N VAL A 70 4.77 2.02 -9.34
CA VAL A 70 3.68 2.69 -10.06
C VAL A 70 3.31 4.00 -9.37
N ILE A 71 3.16 3.98 -8.05
CA ILE A 71 2.85 5.17 -7.26
C ILE A 71 3.95 6.22 -7.41
N ALA A 72 5.22 5.81 -7.36
CA ALA A 72 6.35 6.72 -7.52
C ALA A 72 6.35 7.37 -8.92
N ALA A 73 5.97 6.61 -9.96
CA ALA A 73 5.97 7.10 -11.34
C ALA A 73 4.76 7.98 -11.66
N TRP A 74 3.58 7.64 -11.13
CA TRP A 74 2.29 8.21 -11.55
C TRP A 74 1.53 8.94 -10.45
N GLY A 75 1.92 8.78 -9.19
CA GLY A 75 1.29 9.46 -8.07
C GLY A 75 1.68 10.93 -8.01
N ALA A 76 0.76 11.79 -7.60
CA ALA A 76 1.11 13.18 -7.29
C ALA A 76 2.00 13.22 -6.04
N PRO A 77 3.05 14.09 -5.98
CA PRO A 77 4.01 14.07 -4.88
C PRO A 77 3.40 14.20 -3.48
N TRP A 78 2.30 14.91 -3.34
CA TRP A 78 1.60 15.13 -2.06
C TRP A 78 0.36 14.24 -1.88
N ARG A 79 0.04 13.38 -2.85
CA ARG A 79 -1.10 12.47 -2.80
C ARG A 79 -0.66 11.01 -2.90
N GLN A 80 0.60 10.76 -2.62
CA GLN A 80 1.19 9.45 -2.83
C GLN A 80 0.62 8.42 -1.87
N GLY A 81 0.05 7.37 -2.43
CA GLY A 81 -0.29 6.15 -1.75
C GLY A 81 -1.19 6.33 -0.53
N CYS A 82 -0.83 5.64 0.52
CA CYS A 82 -1.59 5.58 1.75
C CYS A 82 -1.35 6.79 2.62
N ARG A 83 -2.38 7.24 3.31
CA ARG A 83 -2.25 8.23 4.38
C ARG A 83 -1.97 7.54 5.70
N CYS A 84 -1.17 8.19 6.56
CA CYS A 84 -0.89 7.67 7.90
C CYS A 84 -2.17 7.48 8.72
N ASP A 85 -3.14 8.39 8.59
CA ASP A 85 -4.41 8.29 9.28
C ASP A 85 -5.21 7.06 8.87
N ASP A 86 -5.17 6.69 7.59
CA ASP A 86 -5.80 5.47 7.09
C ASP A 86 -5.16 4.24 7.72
N HIS A 87 -3.84 4.19 7.83
CA HIS A 87 -3.14 3.11 8.50
C HIS A 87 -3.45 3.03 9.99
N GLN A 88 -3.54 4.16 10.67
CA GLN A 88 -3.94 4.21 12.08
C GLN A 88 -5.34 3.67 12.29
N GLN A 89 -6.27 3.98 11.39
CA GLN A 89 -7.61 3.42 11.42
C GLN A 89 -7.58 1.89 11.27
N LEU A 90 -6.79 1.37 10.35
CA LEU A 90 -6.64 -0.09 10.15
C LEU A 90 -6.10 -0.77 11.41
N VAL A 91 -5.10 -0.17 12.05
CA VAL A 91 -4.54 -0.71 13.30
C VAL A 91 -5.58 -0.69 14.42
N GLY A 92 -6.36 0.37 14.53
CA GLY A 92 -7.44 0.46 15.51
C GLY A 92 -8.48 -0.64 15.33
N LEU A 93 -8.91 -0.86 14.09
CA LEU A 93 -9.86 -1.92 13.77
C LEU A 93 -9.29 -3.32 14.02
N LEU A 94 -8.01 -3.50 13.73
CA LEU A 94 -7.31 -4.76 14.03
C LEU A 94 -7.24 -5.02 15.54
N ARG A 95 -6.92 -3.98 16.32
CA ARG A 95 -6.89 -4.05 17.79
C ARG A 95 -8.25 -4.45 18.35
N ASP A 96 -9.32 -3.95 17.77
CA ASP A 96 -10.69 -4.21 18.21
C ASP A 96 -11.26 -5.54 17.67
N ASN A 97 -10.48 -6.30 16.92
CA ASN A 97 -10.90 -7.54 16.26
C ASN A 97 -12.14 -7.35 15.37
N ALA A 98 -12.26 -6.19 14.74
CA ALA A 98 -13.42 -5.82 13.94
C ALA A 98 -13.23 -6.28 12.48
N LEU A 99 -13.49 -7.56 12.20
CA LEU A 99 -13.24 -8.19 10.89
C LEU A 99 -13.96 -7.47 9.75
N GLN A 100 -15.27 -7.27 9.88
CA GLN A 100 -16.05 -6.68 8.78
C GLN A 100 -15.67 -5.21 8.54
N PRO A 101 -15.62 -4.34 9.57
CA PRO A 101 -15.13 -2.97 9.38
C PRO A 101 -13.69 -2.90 8.85
N LEU A 102 -12.81 -3.81 9.28
CA LEU A 102 -11.43 -3.85 8.78
C LEU A 102 -11.39 -4.21 7.29
N SER A 103 -12.18 -5.19 6.86
CA SER A 103 -12.27 -5.57 5.46
C SER A 103 -12.77 -4.41 4.60
N GLU A 104 -13.82 -3.74 5.02
CA GLU A 104 -14.39 -2.59 4.31
C GLU A 104 -13.39 -1.42 4.25
N ALA A 105 -12.70 -1.14 5.36
CA ALA A 105 -11.70 -0.08 5.41
C ALA A 105 -10.52 -0.38 4.48
N LEU A 106 -10.06 -1.62 4.40
CA LEU A 106 -9.00 -2.02 3.49
C LEU A 106 -9.42 -1.86 2.03
N MET A 107 -10.62 -2.27 1.67
CA MET A 107 -11.12 -2.09 0.30
C MET A 107 -11.22 -0.61 -0.06
N HIS A 108 -11.77 0.20 0.82
CA HIS A 108 -11.86 1.64 0.63
C HIS A 108 -10.47 2.27 0.49
N HIS A 109 -9.53 1.83 1.28
CA HIS A 109 -8.14 2.30 1.26
C HIS A 109 -7.48 2.02 -0.10
N PHE A 110 -7.63 0.81 -0.64
CA PHE A 110 -7.09 0.47 -1.95
C PHE A 110 -7.76 1.24 -3.08
N ASP A 111 -9.09 1.43 -3.01
CA ASP A 111 -9.80 2.25 -3.98
C ASP A 111 -9.30 3.69 -3.97
N HIS A 112 -9.00 4.24 -2.79
CA HIS A 112 -8.44 5.58 -2.64
C HIS A 112 -7.05 5.68 -3.26
N ILE A 113 -6.21 4.67 -3.07
CA ILE A 113 -4.87 4.62 -3.67
C ILE A 113 -4.96 4.65 -5.20
N VAL A 114 -5.82 3.81 -5.78
CA VAL A 114 -6.02 3.77 -7.22
C VAL A 114 -6.52 5.12 -7.74
N ALA A 115 -7.48 5.73 -7.05
CA ALA A 115 -8.02 7.04 -7.43
C ALA A 115 -6.98 8.17 -7.32
N SER A 116 -5.96 8.02 -6.46
CA SER A 116 -4.91 9.02 -6.30
C SER A 116 -3.85 8.99 -7.39
N LEU A 117 -3.83 7.96 -8.23
CA LEU A 117 -2.90 7.86 -9.33
C LEU A 117 -3.33 8.80 -10.46
N CYS A 118 -2.38 9.57 -10.97
CA CYS A 118 -2.61 10.56 -12.01
C CYS A 118 -2.07 10.02 -13.34
N PHE A 119 -2.85 9.16 -13.99
CA PHE A 119 -2.47 8.58 -15.28
C PHE A 119 -2.54 9.58 -16.42
N GLU A 120 -3.36 10.62 -16.29
CA GLU A 120 -3.43 11.74 -17.20
C GLU A 120 -2.94 13.01 -16.48
N ARG A 121 -1.69 13.37 -16.69
CA ARG A 121 -1.07 14.53 -16.04
C ARG A 121 -0.58 15.50 -17.08
N ASP A 122 -1.08 16.75 -17.03
CA ASP A 122 -0.51 17.90 -17.78
C ASP A 122 -0.19 17.59 -19.25
N GLY A 123 -1.09 16.89 -19.92
CA GLY A 123 -0.91 16.50 -21.32
C GLY A 123 -0.03 15.27 -21.54
N VAL A 124 0.45 14.63 -20.48
CA VAL A 124 1.15 13.35 -20.59
C VAL A 124 0.14 12.23 -20.56
N SER A 125 -0.09 11.60 -21.70
CA SER A 125 -0.93 10.42 -21.79
C SER A 125 -0.22 9.19 -21.27
N LEU A 126 -1.01 8.17 -20.89
CA LEU A 126 -0.46 6.85 -20.61
C LEU A 126 0.36 6.35 -21.79
N PRO A 127 1.45 5.60 -21.52
CA PRO A 127 2.16 4.94 -22.61
C PRO A 127 1.20 4.07 -23.43
N ASP A 128 1.28 4.21 -24.73
CA ASP A 128 0.49 3.37 -25.62
C ASP A 128 1.18 2.03 -25.77
N PHE A 129 0.78 1.08 -24.93
CA PHE A 129 1.33 -0.27 -24.96
C PHE A 129 1.04 -0.99 -26.27
N SER A 130 -0.06 -0.67 -26.94
CA SER A 130 -0.38 -1.23 -28.25
C SER A 130 0.70 -0.86 -29.27
N ARG A 131 1.18 0.37 -29.22
CA ARG A 131 2.27 0.84 -30.10
C ARG A 131 3.58 0.17 -29.80
N LEU A 132 3.90 -0.05 -28.52
CA LEU A 132 5.13 -0.72 -28.10
C LEU A 132 5.18 -2.17 -28.59
N PHE A 133 4.06 -2.87 -28.55
CA PHE A 133 3.97 -4.24 -29.02
C PHE A 133 3.78 -4.37 -30.53
N ALA A 134 3.19 -3.39 -31.18
CA ALA A 134 3.04 -3.40 -32.64
C ALA A 134 4.39 -3.37 -33.37
N GLY A 135 5.40 -2.69 -32.81
CA GLY A 135 6.75 -2.64 -33.37
C GLY A 135 7.48 -3.99 -33.40
N HIS A 136 7.05 -4.96 -32.58
CA HIS A 136 7.64 -6.28 -32.56
C HIS A 136 7.02 -7.27 -33.54
N LYS A 137 5.86 -6.93 -34.12
CA LYS A 137 5.18 -7.81 -35.10
C LYS A 137 5.65 -7.62 -36.52
N GLU A 138 6.38 -6.56 -36.81
CA GLU A 138 6.83 -6.20 -38.14
C GLU A 138 8.29 -6.60 -38.41
N SER A 139 8.95 -7.17 -37.43
CA SER A 139 10.30 -7.72 -37.59
C SER A 139 10.28 -9.26 -37.81
#